data_96f62ac7455261febda21b8e4eabe4e9
#
_entry.id   96f62ac7455261febda21b8e4eabe4e9
#
_cell.length_a   1.000
_cell.length_b   1.000
_cell.length_c   1.000
_cell.angle_alpha   90.00
_cell.angle_beta   90.00
_cell.angle_gamma   90.00
#
_symmetry.space_group_name_H-M   'P 1'
#
loop_
_entity.id
_entity.type
_entity.pdbx_description
1 polymer ?
#
loop_
_entity_poly.entity_id
_entity_poly.type
_entity_poly.pdbx_seq_one_letter_code
_entity_poly.pdbx_strand_id
1 'polypeptide(L)'
;LVALFALLLAACDDGGEKKAQLHLQKAETALKQENFNEAKLQIDSIRILYPKAFEARKQGIRLMQQVDLKEQQKSLVYLDSMMQVKQAQLDSIKGNFVLEKDTAYQEVGNYFYPTQTVEKNIGRSFLRGQVNEQGEMSITSIYCAGGKLHHAAVKVSVGDTFAETPASKDSYETTDLGRCLLYTSDAADEL
;
A
#
# COMPACT_ATOMS: atom_id res chain seq x y z
N LEU A 1 -56.53 -48.96 -6.91
CA LEU A 1 -55.03 -48.97 -7.03
C LEU A 1 -54.50 -47.63 -7.53
N VAL A 2 -55.14 -46.95 -8.49
CA VAL A 2 -54.74 -45.68 -9.09
C VAL A 2 -54.84 -44.50 -8.07
N ALA A 3 -55.85 -44.50 -7.19
CA ALA A 3 -56.04 -43.46 -6.19
C ALA A 3 -55.00 -43.49 -5.05
N LEU A 4 -54.40 -44.67 -4.75
CA LEU A 4 -53.36 -44.79 -3.71
C LEU A 4 -51.99 -44.31 -4.21
N PHE A 5 -51.74 -44.33 -5.55
CA PHE A 5 -50.50 -43.88 -6.12
C PHE A 5 -50.40 -42.33 -6.25
N ALA A 6 -51.54 -41.66 -6.35
CA ALA A 6 -51.61 -40.18 -6.41
C ALA A 6 -51.33 -39.51 -5.03
N LEU A 7 -51.51 -40.21 -3.92
CA LEU A 7 -51.23 -39.68 -2.56
C LEU A 7 -49.72 -39.71 -2.20
N LEU A 8 -48.91 -40.51 -2.92
CA LEU A 8 -47.47 -40.59 -2.67
C LEU A 8 -46.66 -39.47 -3.35
N LEU A 9 -47.26 -38.74 -4.28
CA LEU A 9 -46.59 -37.62 -4.95
C LEU A 9 -46.78 -36.26 -4.27
N ALA A 10 -47.64 -36.15 -3.26
CA ALA A 10 -47.91 -34.93 -2.52
C ALA A 10 -47.00 -34.74 -1.27
N ALA A 11 -46.11 -35.68 -0.97
CA ALA A 11 -45.08 -35.53 0.05
C ALA A 11 -43.83 -34.80 -0.49
N CYS A 12 -44.02 -33.74 -1.23
CA CYS A 12 -42.94 -32.86 -1.64
C CYS A 12 -42.49 -32.00 -0.45
N ASP A 13 -41.48 -32.40 0.23
CA ASP A 13 -40.38 -31.73 0.95
C ASP A 13 -40.59 -30.25 1.35
N ASP A 14 -41.76 -30.00 1.94
CA ASP A 14 -42.08 -28.68 2.54
C ASP A 14 -41.19 -28.39 3.77
N GLY A 15 -40.57 -29.43 4.35
CA GLY A 15 -39.65 -29.31 5.49
C GLY A 15 -38.26 -28.80 5.12
N GLY A 16 -37.79 -29.10 3.93
CA GLY A 16 -36.48 -28.61 3.42
C GLY A 16 -36.54 -27.13 3.09
N GLU A 17 -37.59 -26.68 2.40
CA GLU A 17 -37.82 -25.27 2.08
C GLU A 17 -37.95 -24.40 3.34
N LYS A 18 -38.73 -24.82 4.35
CA LYS A 18 -38.88 -24.09 5.63
C LYS A 18 -37.56 -23.95 6.37
N LYS A 19 -36.73 -24.99 6.43
CA LYS A 19 -35.42 -24.93 7.08
C LYS A 19 -34.45 -24.02 6.28
N ALA A 20 -34.50 -24.07 4.97
CA ALA A 20 -33.73 -23.19 4.11
C ALA A 20 -34.11 -21.70 4.31
N GLN A 21 -35.41 -21.42 4.48
CA GLN A 21 -35.89 -20.07 4.80
C GLN A 21 -35.37 -19.54 6.13
N LEU A 22 -35.19 -20.40 7.15
CA LEU A 22 -34.59 -20.00 8.43
C LEU A 22 -33.11 -19.57 8.24
N HIS A 23 -32.35 -20.24 7.41
CA HIS A 23 -31.00 -19.83 7.07
C HIS A 23 -31.00 -18.49 6.32
N LEU A 24 -31.94 -18.27 5.42
CA LEU A 24 -32.09 -17.00 4.71
C LEU A 24 -32.35 -15.84 5.68
N GLN A 25 -33.27 -16.00 6.63
CA GLN A 25 -33.56 -15.01 7.69
C GLN A 25 -32.30 -14.69 8.54
N LYS A 26 -31.54 -15.74 8.90
CA LYS A 26 -30.26 -15.54 9.60
C LYS A 26 -29.27 -14.76 8.78
N ALA A 27 -29.14 -15.08 7.49
CA ALA A 27 -28.26 -14.36 6.57
C ALA A 27 -28.66 -12.88 6.43
N GLU A 28 -29.96 -12.59 6.32
CA GLU A 28 -30.47 -11.21 6.28
C GLU A 28 -30.17 -10.44 7.58
N THR A 29 -30.32 -11.12 8.72
CA THR A 29 -29.99 -10.53 10.03
C THR A 29 -28.48 -10.24 10.13
N ALA A 30 -27.64 -11.18 9.72
CA ALA A 30 -26.20 -11.01 9.70
C ALA A 30 -25.79 -9.87 8.75
N LEU A 31 -26.42 -9.74 7.59
CA LEU A 31 -26.20 -8.63 6.67
C LEU A 31 -26.57 -7.27 7.29
N LYS A 32 -27.68 -7.19 8.03
CA LYS A 32 -28.07 -5.96 8.76
C LYS A 32 -27.05 -5.59 9.84
N GLN A 33 -26.40 -6.58 10.44
CA GLN A 33 -25.34 -6.39 11.44
C GLN A 33 -23.94 -6.20 10.82
N GLU A 34 -23.86 -6.14 9.48
CA GLU A 34 -22.62 -6.06 8.73
C GLU A 34 -21.64 -7.23 8.98
N ASN A 35 -22.16 -8.35 9.45
CA ASN A 35 -21.39 -9.59 9.58
C ASN A 35 -21.46 -10.38 8.28
N PHE A 36 -20.65 -9.95 7.31
CA PHE A 36 -20.66 -10.50 5.95
C PHE A 36 -20.26 -11.96 5.91
N ASN A 37 -19.31 -12.38 6.73
CA ASN A 37 -18.86 -13.77 6.78
C ASN A 37 -19.98 -14.71 7.23
N GLU A 38 -20.72 -14.34 8.27
CA GLU A 38 -21.85 -15.12 8.75
C GLU A 38 -22.99 -15.14 7.71
N ALA A 39 -23.27 -14.01 7.07
CA ALA A 39 -24.29 -13.95 6.02
C ALA A 39 -23.95 -14.92 4.87
N LYS A 40 -22.73 -14.93 4.39
CA LYS A 40 -22.23 -15.85 3.35
C LYS A 40 -22.33 -17.31 3.80
N LEU A 41 -21.91 -17.62 5.02
CA LEU A 41 -22.00 -18.97 5.59
C LEU A 41 -23.43 -19.50 5.62
N GLN A 42 -24.38 -18.67 6.02
CA GLN A 42 -25.80 -19.05 6.07
C GLN A 42 -26.37 -19.27 4.65
N ILE A 43 -26.00 -18.45 3.68
CA ILE A 43 -26.42 -18.63 2.27
C ILE A 43 -25.82 -19.90 1.67
N ASP A 44 -24.53 -20.17 1.90
CA ASP A 44 -23.89 -21.40 1.44
C ASP A 44 -24.50 -22.65 2.08
N SER A 45 -24.93 -22.56 3.35
CA SER A 45 -25.64 -23.64 4.03
C SER A 45 -26.94 -24.01 3.30
N ILE A 46 -27.67 -23.02 2.75
CA ILE A 46 -28.87 -23.29 1.95
C ILE A 46 -28.51 -24.12 0.71
N ARG A 47 -27.44 -23.74 0.03
CA ARG A 47 -26.99 -24.42 -1.18
C ARG A 47 -26.57 -25.87 -0.93
N ILE A 48 -25.87 -26.12 0.18
CA ILE A 48 -25.27 -27.41 0.50
C ILE A 48 -26.29 -28.36 1.14
N LEU A 49 -27.02 -27.88 2.15
CA LEU A 49 -27.89 -28.71 2.97
C LEU A 49 -29.29 -28.90 2.33
N TYR A 50 -29.76 -27.93 1.54
CA TYR A 50 -31.10 -27.92 0.99
C TYR A 50 -31.11 -27.72 -0.54
N PRO A 51 -30.49 -28.64 -1.32
CA PRO A 51 -30.33 -28.48 -2.76
C PRO A 51 -31.65 -28.41 -3.52
N LYS A 52 -32.75 -28.94 -2.94
CA LYS A 52 -34.08 -28.93 -3.52
C LYS A 52 -34.94 -27.71 -3.12
N ALA A 53 -34.47 -26.85 -2.20
CA ALA A 53 -35.17 -25.64 -1.79
C ALA A 53 -34.97 -24.52 -2.83
N PHE A 54 -35.71 -24.59 -3.94
CA PHE A 54 -35.48 -23.74 -5.11
C PHE A 54 -35.74 -22.26 -4.84
N GLU A 55 -36.81 -21.92 -4.09
CA GLU A 55 -37.14 -20.53 -3.82
C GLU A 55 -36.15 -19.90 -2.83
N ALA A 56 -35.80 -20.60 -1.74
CA ALA A 56 -34.78 -20.13 -0.81
C ALA A 56 -33.41 -19.97 -1.50
N ARG A 57 -33.01 -20.88 -2.40
CA ARG A 57 -31.77 -20.77 -3.17
C ARG A 57 -31.78 -19.57 -4.11
N LYS A 58 -32.87 -19.32 -4.80
CA LYS A 58 -33.03 -18.16 -5.70
C LYS A 58 -32.92 -16.83 -4.93
N GLN A 59 -33.55 -16.76 -3.75
CA GLN A 59 -33.43 -15.61 -2.85
C GLN A 59 -32.01 -15.49 -2.27
N GLY A 60 -31.38 -16.62 -1.91
CA GLY A 60 -30.00 -16.67 -1.42
C GLY A 60 -28.98 -16.12 -2.42
N ILE A 61 -29.14 -16.42 -3.72
CA ILE A 61 -28.27 -15.85 -4.77
C ILE A 61 -28.37 -14.33 -4.80
N ARG A 62 -29.59 -13.78 -4.74
CA ARG A 62 -29.79 -12.33 -4.73
C ARG A 62 -29.23 -11.69 -3.44
N LEU A 63 -29.42 -12.37 -2.32
CA LEU A 63 -28.88 -11.90 -1.04
C LEU A 63 -27.35 -11.94 -1.04
N MET A 64 -26.72 -12.98 -1.63
CA MET A 64 -25.27 -13.06 -1.77
C MET A 64 -24.72 -11.85 -2.54
N GLN A 65 -25.37 -11.49 -3.65
CA GLN A 65 -24.96 -10.29 -4.43
C GLN A 65 -25.05 -9.01 -3.61
N GLN A 66 -26.07 -8.89 -2.74
CA GLN A 66 -26.19 -7.74 -1.83
C GLN A 66 -25.11 -7.74 -0.74
N VAL A 67 -24.78 -8.93 -0.21
CA VAL A 67 -23.69 -9.09 0.77
C VAL A 67 -22.36 -8.67 0.15
N ASP A 68 -22.05 -9.20 -1.03
CA ASP A 68 -20.81 -8.87 -1.74
C ASP A 68 -20.72 -7.37 -2.06
N LEU A 69 -21.81 -6.78 -2.55
CA LEU A 69 -21.83 -5.34 -2.84
C LEU A 69 -21.56 -4.48 -1.59
N LYS A 70 -22.25 -4.76 -0.48
CA LYS A 70 -22.06 -4.02 0.77
C LYS A 70 -20.67 -4.22 1.36
N GLU A 71 -20.13 -5.42 1.32
CA GLU A 71 -18.78 -5.72 1.79
C GLU A 71 -17.74 -4.93 0.97
N GLN A 72 -17.88 -4.91 -0.38
CA GLN A 72 -16.98 -4.13 -1.22
C GLN A 72 -17.11 -2.63 -0.97
N GLN A 73 -18.32 -2.11 -0.80
CA GLN A 73 -18.52 -0.70 -0.45
C GLN A 73 -17.84 -0.34 0.88
N LYS A 74 -17.98 -1.19 1.90
CA LYS A 74 -17.32 -0.98 3.19
C LYS A 74 -15.80 -1.03 3.08
N SER A 75 -15.27 -1.96 2.28
CA SER A 75 -13.84 -2.08 2.00
C SER A 75 -13.29 -0.83 1.30
N LEU A 76 -14.02 -0.27 0.34
CA LEU A 76 -13.63 0.96 -0.34
C LEU A 76 -13.55 2.15 0.63
N VAL A 77 -14.54 2.32 1.51
CA VAL A 77 -14.54 3.38 2.54
C VAL A 77 -13.36 3.22 3.49
N TYR A 78 -13.06 1.99 3.90
CA TYR A 78 -11.91 1.70 4.75
C TYR A 78 -10.59 2.04 4.06
N LEU A 79 -10.42 1.61 2.80
CA LEU A 79 -9.21 1.89 2.03
C LEU A 79 -9.01 3.39 1.80
N ASP A 80 -10.08 4.13 1.49
CA ASP A 80 -10.03 5.59 1.34
C ASP A 80 -9.57 6.26 2.64
N SER A 81 -10.14 5.87 3.78
CA SER A 81 -9.73 6.37 5.09
C SER A 81 -8.26 6.07 5.39
N MET A 82 -7.81 4.85 5.08
CA MET A 82 -6.40 4.47 5.28
C MET A 82 -5.47 5.26 4.36
N MET A 83 -5.88 5.51 3.13
CA MET A 83 -5.11 6.33 2.19
C MET A 83 -4.94 7.76 2.71
N GLN A 84 -6.02 8.38 3.22
CA GLN A 84 -5.97 9.72 3.80
C GLN A 84 -5.02 9.78 5.02
N VAL A 85 -5.09 8.80 5.92
CA VAL A 85 -4.17 8.70 7.07
C VAL A 85 -2.73 8.56 6.62
N LYS A 86 -2.46 7.70 5.62
CA LYS A 86 -1.11 7.49 5.09
C LYS A 86 -0.59 8.73 4.37
N GLN A 87 -1.46 9.43 3.63
CA GLN A 87 -1.09 10.70 2.99
C GLN A 87 -0.70 11.75 4.05
N ALA A 88 -1.51 11.92 5.10
CA ALA A 88 -1.19 12.85 6.18
C ALA A 88 0.12 12.51 6.90
N GLN A 89 0.40 11.20 7.11
CA GLN A 89 1.68 10.75 7.67
C GLN A 89 2.85 11.08 6.75
N LEU A 90 2.70 10.85 5.46
CA LEU A 90 3.71 11.18 4.46
C LEU A 90 4.00 12.69 4.43
N ASP A 91 2.95 13.50 4.42
CA ASP A 91 3.07 14.96 4.41
C ASP A 91 3.74 15.48 5.69
N SER A 92 3.43 14.89 6.84
CA SER A 92 4.11 15.18 8.10
C SER A 92 5.61 14.81 8.06
N ILE A 93 5.96 13.67 7.48
CA ILE A 93 7.36 13.26 7.30
C ILE A 93 8.06 14.23 6.35
N LYS A 94 7.49 14.50 5.18
CA LYS A 94 8.04 15.43 4.20
C LYS A 94 8.25 16.83 4.78
N GLY A 95 7.38 17.30 5.65
CA GLY A 95 7.51 18.58 6.34
C GLY A 95 8.76 18.72 7.22
N ASN A 96 9.40 17.61 7.59
CA ASN A 96 10.65 17.60 8.35
C ASN A 96 11.91 17.69 7.47
N PHE A 97 11.74 17.66 6.13
CA PHE A 97 12.84 17.68 5.17
C PHE A 97 12.78 18.94 4.31
N VAL A 98 13.91 19.31 3.76
CA VAL A 98 14.01 20.32 2.71
C VAL A 98 13.96 19.59 1.36
N LEU A 99 13.15 20.08 0.44
CA LEU A 99 13.20 19.69 -0.96
C LEU A 99 14.09 20.68 -1.72
N GLU A 100 15.18 20.18 -2.27
CA GLU A 100 16.04 20.93 -3.20
C GLU A 100 15.76 20.43 -4.62
N LYS A 101 15.33 21.34 -5.49
CA LYS A 101 15.01 21.04 -6.89
C LYS A 101 15.28 22.26 -7.74
N ASP A 102 16.22 22.16 -8.65
CA ASP A 102 16.38 23.15 -9.70
C ASP A 102 15.44 22.81 -10.84
N THR A 103 14.29 23.50 -10.88
CA THR A 103 13.24 23.24 -11.87
C THR A 103 13.66 23.55 -13.30
N ALA A 104 14.77 24.24 -13.52
CA ALA A 104 15.30 24.54 -14.86
C ALA A 104 16.12 23.37 -15.43
N TYR A 105 16.73 22.55 -14.56
CA TYR A 105 17.69 21.52 -14.98
C TYR A 105 17.42 20.13 -14.40
N GLN A 106 16.53 20.02 -13.41
CA GLN A 106 16.26 18.76 -12.71
C GLN A 106 14.78 18.39 -12.82
N GLU A 107 14.50 17.18 -13.31
CA GLU A 107 13.13 16.63 -13.32
C GLU A 107 12.71 16.16 -11.92
N VAL A 108 13.68 15.68 -11.13
CA VAL A 108 13.46 15.07 -9.81
C VAL A 108 14.24 15.81 -8.74
N GLY A 109 13.58 16.25 -7.68
CA GLY A 109 14.22 16.91 -6.54
C GLY A 109 14.64 15.92 -5.45
N ASN A 110 15.46 16.38 -4.52
CA ASN A 110 16.00 15.60 -3.42
C ASN A 110 15.54 16.14 -2.06
N TYR A 111 15.08 15.25 -1.20
CA TYR A 111 14.74 15.52 0.20
C TYR A 111 15.92 15.19 1.11
N PHE A 112 16.24 16.09 2.02
CA PHE A 112 17.27 15.90 3.05
C PHE A 112 16.98 16.74 4.30
N TYR A 113 17.70 16.49 5.39
CA TYR A 113 17.49 17.21 6.63
C TYR A 113 17.88 18.69 6.52
N PRO A 114 17.11 19.62 7.11
CA PRO A 114 17.38 21.06 7.05
C PRO A 114 18.75 21.47 7.62
N THR A 115 19.37 20.65 8.46
CA THR A 115 20.73 20.88 8.97
C THR A 115 21.83 20.59 7.95
N GLN A 116 21.48 19.90 6.85
CA GLN A 116 22.40 19.48 5.79
C GLN A 116 22.33 20.38 4.53
N THR A 117 21.73 21.56 4.65
CA THR A 117 21.78 22.57 3.59
C THR A 117 23.18 23.15 3.45
N VAL A 118 23.57 23.53 2.24
CA VAL A 118 24.89 24.11 1.96
C VAL A 118 25.04 25.45 2.67
N GLU A 119 23.98 26.27 2.71
CA GLU A 119 23.99 27.59 3.36
C GLU A 119 24.33 27.51 4.85
N LYS A 120 23.82 26.47 5.55
CA LYS A 120 24.13 26.26 6.98
C LYS A 120 25.53 25.70 7.23
N ASN A 121 26.19 25.19 6.19
CA ASN A 121 27.47 24.49 6.28
C ASN A 121 28.56 25.13 5.39
N ILE A 122 28.42 26.40 5.08
CA ILE A 122 29.40 27.12 4.24
C ILE A 122 30.82 26.92 4.78
N GLY A 123 31.74 26.50 3.90
CA GLY A 123 33.14 26.23 4.23
C GLY A 123 33.40 24.90 4.95
N ARG A 124 32.38 24.08 5.17
CA ARG A 124 32.51 22.74 5.76
C ARG A 124 32.29 21.67 4.69
N SER A 125 33.11 20.64 4.71
CA SER A 125 32.87 19.43 3.91
C SER A 125 32.12 18.42 4.76
N PHE A 126 31.07 17.80 4.19
CA PHE A 126 30.21 16.84 4.89
C PHE A 126 29.55 15.86 3.94
N LEU A 127 29.03 14.79 4.50
CA LEU A 127 28.20 13.82 3.78
C LEU A 127 26.72 14.14 4.03
N ARG A 128 25.93 14.13 2.97
CA ARG A 128 24.49 14.33 2.98
C ARG A 128 23.78 13.06 2.52
N GLY A 129 22.96 12.48 3.37
CA GLY A 129 22.00 11.46 2.96
C GLY A 129 20.76 12.13 2.38
N GLN A 130 20.30 11.70 1.23
CA GLN A 130 19.14 12.25 0.55
C GLN A 130 18.28 11.16 -0.08
N VAL A 131 16.99 11.48 -0.28
CA VAL A 131 16.02 10.63 -0.96
C VAL A 131 15.36 11.47 -2.04
N ASN A 132 15.32 10.99 -3.26
CA ASN A 132 14.64 11.72 -4.33
C ASN A 132 13.11 11.59 -4.27
N GLU A 133 12.41 12.35 -5.12
CA GLU A 133 10.93 12.30 -5.19
C GLU A 133 10.40 10.92 -5.62
N GLN A 134 11.23 10.05 -6.18
CA GLN A 134 10.91 8.67 -6.61
C GLN A 134 11.17 7.65 -5.49
N GLY A 135 11.78 8.06 -4.37
CA GLY A 135 12.09 7.20 -3.24
C GLY A 135 13.47 6.55 -3.28
N GLU A 136 14.32 6.91 -4.24
CA GLU A 136 15.68 6.41 -4.35
C GLU A 136 16.59 7.13 -3.36
N MET A 137 17.40 6.37 -2.65
CA MET A 137 18.35 6.89 -1.65
C MET A 137 19.73 7.08 -2.26
N SER A 138 20.35 8.20 -1.95
CA SER A 138 21.73 8.47 -2.32
C SER A 138 22.52 9.14 -1.22
N ILE A 139 23.86 9.06 -1.30
CA ILE A 139 24.77 9.78 -0.42
C ILE A 139 25.55 10.78 -1.29
N THR A 140 25.46 12.04 -0.92
CA THR A 140 26.18 13.11 -1.59
C THR A 140 27.32 13.62 -0.69
N SER A 141 28.53 13.65 -1.23
CA SER A 141 29.68 14.29 -0.59
C SER A 141 29.72 15.75 -1.01
N ILE A 142 29.58 16.67 -0.06
CA ILE A 142 29.69 18.10 -0.27
C ILE A 142 31.07 18.53 0.19
N TYR A 143 31.88 19.01 -0.76
CA TYR A 143 33.29 19.36 -0.56
C TYR A 143 33.51 20.85 -0.78
N CYS A 144 33.90 21.56 0.26
CA CYS A 144 34.01 23.02 0.27
C CYS A 144 35.46 23.52 0.52
N ALA A 145 36.48 22.77 0.14
CA ALA A 145 37.89 23.13 0.40
C ALA A 145 38.60 23.82 -0.79
N GLY A 146 37.87 24.26 -1.81
CA GLY A 146 38.41 25.08 -2.89
C GLY A 146 39.19 24.35 -3.99
N GLY A 147 39.20 23.02 -3.99
CA GLY A 147 39.79 22.17 -5.02
C GLY A 147 38.87 21.04 -5.43
N LYS A 148 39.22 20.26 -6.47
CA LYS A 148 38.47 19.06 -6.85
C LYS A 148 38.90 17.90 -5.98
N LEU A 149 37.93 17.17 -5.46
CA LEU A 149 38.14 15.91 -4.76
C LEU A 149 38.18 14.78 -5.78
N HIS A 150 39.35 14.14 -5.93
CA HIS A 150 39.52 13.01 -6.84
C HIS A 150 39.24 11.69 -6.10
N HIS A 151 38.00 11.49 -5.61
CA HIS A 151 37.63 10.23 -5.01
C HIS A 151 37.19 9.22 -6.06
N ALA A 152 37.53 7.95 -5.88
CA ALA A 152 37.21 6.87 -6.81
C ALA A 152 36.03 6.02 -6.36
N ALA A 153 35.78 5.99 -5.06
CA ALA A 153 34.72 5.15 -4.47
C ALA A 153 34.24 5.71 -3.12
N VAL A 154 33.08 5.32 -2.71
CA VAL A 154 32.56 5.49 -1.34
C VAL A 154 32.56 4.13 -0.66
N LYS A 155 33.19 4.04 0.49
CA LYS A 155 33.23 2.84 1.33
C LYS A 155 32.44 3.08 2.60
N VAL A 156 31.42 2.27 2.84
CA VAL A 156 30.65 2.24 4.09
C VAL A 156 31.00 1.00 4.86
N SER A 157 31.43 1.13 6.12
CA SER A 157 31.80 -0.02 6.96
C SER A 157 31.03 -0.01 8.28
N VAL A 158 30.63 -1.21 8.71
CA VAL A 158 30.02 -1.47 10.01
C VAL A 158 30.76 -2.63 10.66
N GLY A 159 31.57 -2.35 11.68
CA GLY A 159 32.51 -3.31 12.22
C GLY A 159 33.51 -3.78 11.16
N ASP A 160 33.62 -5.09 10.98
CA ASP A 160 34.52 -5.71 10.00
C ASP A 160 33.91 -5.89 8.60
N THR A 161 32.63 -5.59 8.44
CA THR A 161 31.96 -5.66 7.13
C THR A 161 31.93 -4.31 6.45
N PHE A 162 32.04 -4.32 5.14
CA PHE A 162 31.95 -3.09 4.35
C PHE A 162 31.25 -3.34 3.01
N ALA A 163 30.63 -2.29 2.49
CA ALA A 163 30.19 -2.17 1.11
C ALA A 163 30.98 -1.03 0.46
N GLU A 164 31.37 -1.18 -0.79
CA GLU A 164 32.09 -0.18 -1.56
C GLU A 164 31.37 0.02 -2.89
N THR A 165 31.03 1.27 -3.21
CA THR A 165 30.41 1.64 -4.48
C THR A 165 31.30 2.61 -5.22
N PRO A 166 31.51 2.42 -6.54
CA PRO A 166 32.30 3.37 -7.32
C PRO A 166 31.62 4.75 -7.34
N ALA A 167 32.43 5.80 -7.24
CA ALA A 167 31.92 7.14 -7.42
C ALA A 167 31.47 7.34 -8.88
N SER A 168 30.29 7.90 -9.08
CA SER A 168 29.83 8.28 -10.41
C SER A 168 30.80 9.34 -11.00
N LYS A 169 31.33 9.07 -12.20
CA LYS A 169 32.32 9.94 -12.83
C LYS A 169 31.73 11.27 -13.30
N ASP A 170 30.42 11.38 -13.44
CA ASP A 170 29.77 12.49 -14.14
C ASP A 170 28.88 13.36 -13.20
N SER A 171 28.92 13.14 -11.90
CA SER A 171 27.99 13.78 -10.96
C SER A 171 28.68 14.69 -9.96
N TYR A 172 29.39 15.71 -10.41
CA TYR A 172 29.61 16.84 -9.52
C TYR A 172 28.78 18.04 -9.99
N GLU A 173 28.07 18.64 -9.07
CA GLU A 173 27.39 19.90 -9.28
C GLU A 173 28.09 20.98 -8.48
N THR A 174 28.21 22.17 -9.07
CA THR A 174 28.66 23.33 -8.34
C THR A 174 27.47 23.98 -7.66
N THR A 175 27.58 24.29 -6.35
CA THR A 175 26.56 25.10 -5.69
C THR A 175 26.55 26.51 -6.27
N ASP A 176 25.40 27.21 -6.18
CA ASP A 176 25.27 28.63 -6.59
C ASP A 176 26.29 29.55 -5.89
N LEU A 177 26.84 29.12 -4.78
CA LEU A 177 27.89 29.83 -4.04
C LEU A 177 29.29 29.65 -4.69
N GLY A 178 29.42 28.81 -5.72
CA GLY A 178 30.64 28.60 -6.49
C GLY A 178 31.85 28.06 -5.70
N ARG A 179 31.63 27.65 -4.43
CA ARG A 179 32.69 27.25 -3.49
C ARG A 179 32.63 25.79 -3.05
N CYS A 180 31.53 25.13 -3.30
CA CYS A 180 31.35 23.75 -2.89
C CYS A 180 31.03 22.87 -4.10
N LEU A 181 31.62 21.69 -4.14
CA LEU A 181 31.35 20.67 -5.14
C LEU A 181 30.53 19.55 -4.50
N LEU A 182 29.48 19.12 -5.18
CA LEU A 182 28.65 17.99 -4.78
C LEU A 182 29.04 16.77 -5.62
N TYR A 183 29.31 15.66 -4.95
CA TYR A 183 29.58 14.37 -5.55
C TYR A 183 28.54 13.38 -5.06
N THR A 184 27.68 12.92 -5.94
CA THR A 184 26.61 11.97 -5.59
C THR A 184 27.02 10.55 -5.97
N SER A 185 26.75 9.59 -5.10
CA SER A 185 26.85 8.15 -5.39
C SER A 185 25.52 7.50 -5.10
N ASP A 186 25.03 6.68 -6.03
CA ASP A 186 23.84 5.86 -5.82
C ASP A 186 24.13 4.78 -4.78
N ALA A 187 23.37 4.79 -3.69
CA ALA A 187 23.46 3.78 -2.64
C ALA A 187 22.42 2.65 -2.82
N ALA A 188 21.60 2.73 -3.87
CA ALA A 188 20.42 1.89 -4.01
C ALA A 188 20.68 0.52 -4.66
N ASP A 189 21.77 0.32 -5.36
CA ASP A 189 21.97 -0.91 -6.16
C ASP A 189 22.67 -2.07 -5.39
N GLU A 190 23.07 -1.88 -4.12
CA GLU A 190 23.88 -2.87 -3.39
C GLU A 190 23.40 -3.17 -1.94
N LEU A 191 22.14 -2.85 -1.59
CA LEU A 191 21.60 -3.24 -0.26
C LEU A 191 20.45 -4.29 -0.42
#